data_071134c48e126adb75d634fdf0a5229a
#
_entry.id   071134c48e126adb75d634fdf0a5229a
#
_cell.length_a   1.000
_cell.length_b   1.000
_cell.length_c   1.000
_cell.angle_alpha   90.00
_cell.angle_beta   90.00
_cell.angle_gamma   90.00
#
_symmetry.space_group_name_H-M   'P 1'
#
loop_
_entity.id
_entity.type
_entity.pdbx_description
1 polymer ?
#
loop_
_entity_poly.entity_id
_entity_poly.type
_entity_poly.pdbx_seq_one_letter_code
_entity_poly.pdbx_strand_id
1 'polypeptide(L)'
;AKTDTAAPADDTSKTDTTDTAAEPADSTEPADTTDEPVVTDEIVPVMKADGSAYKIAMICDSSINDGGWGAACYNAMIAAAEKMGWETEVTDSISQDAYYDSIVAYCALGYDMVYAPGNQYTDAVLQAAEEYPDVAFALLNGAEGTPAKAVNGNVSSLLPNAQQIGWIAGALAGLMTESGKLGFIGGMELDTTKGKIAGFEEAAKYVAEQEGKTVELLNVPYANSFSDAPKGKEFA
;
A
#
# COMPACT_ATOMS: atom_id res chain seq x y z
N ALA A 1 -29.46 6.05 -68.10
CA ALA A 1 -29.90 7.38 -68.49
C ALA A 1 -29.39 8.31 -67.35
N LYS A 2 -28.28 9.06 -67.54
CA LYS A 2 -28.22 10.45 -68.07
C LYS A 2 -29.03 11.38 -67.13
N THR A 3 -28.59 12.44 -66.55
CA THR A 3 -27.65 13.52 -66.89
C THR A 3 -27.62 14.42 -65.63
N ASP A 4 -26.56 14.87 -65.12
CA ASP A 4 -25.72 16.01 -65.55
C ASP A 4 -26.12 17.34 -64.96
N THR A 5 -25.14 18.05 -64.43
CA THR A 5 -24.78 19.46 -64.55
C THR A 5 -25.40 20.43 -63.51
N ALA A 6 -24.71 21.25 -62.75
CA ALA A 6 -23.63 22.17 -62.91
C ALA A 6 -23.64 23.14 -61.71
N ALA A 7 -22.49 23.57 -61.28
CA ALA A 7 -22.29 24.86 -60.62
C ALA A 7 -22.35 25.98 -61.66
N PRO A 8 -22.46 27.26 -61.30
CA PRO A 8 -21.29 28.04 -60.95
C PRO A 8 -21.50 29.28 -60.01
N ALA A 9 -20.36 29.72 -59.51
CA ALA A 9 -19.77 31.07 -59.48
C ALA A 9 -20.40 32.19 -58.58
N ASP A 10 -19.56 32.60 -57.61
CA ASP A 10 -18.82 33.89 -57.62
C ASP A 10 -19.61 35.16 -57.45
N ASP A 11 -19.42 35.90 -56.41
CA ASP A 11 -19.06 37.34 -56.49
C ASP A 11 -18.50 37.91 -55.21
N THR A 12 -17.49 38.66 -55.42
CA THR A 12 -16.65 39.47 -54.52
C THR A 12 -17.43 40.67 -53.97
N SER A 13 -17.13 41.04 -52.69
CA SER A 13 -16.97 42.47 -52.39
C SER A 13 -16.21 42.67 -51.06
N LYS A 14 -15.06 43.30 -51.19
CA LYS A 14 -14.30 43.97 -50.10
C LYS A 14 -15.10 45.15 -49.56
N THR A 15 -15.04 45.34 -48.25
CA THR A 15 -14.82 46.67 -47.68
C THR A 15 -14.10 46.57 -46.35
N ASP A 16 -13.01 47.28 -46.37
CA ASP A 16 -12.09 47.63 -45.30
C ASP A 16 -12.74 48.72 -44.39
N THR A 17 -12.67 48.57 -43.10
CA THR A 17 -12.64 49.73 -42.18
C THR A 17 -12.02 49.34 -40.88
N THR A 18 -10.86 49.92 -40.64
CA THR A 18 -10.18 50.13 -39.37
C THR A 18 -11.11 50.78 -38.37
N ASP A 19 -11.13 50.24 -37.12
CA ASP A 19 -11.03 51.14 -35.94
C ASP A 19 -10.63 50.39 -34.66
N THR A 20 -9.55 50.83 -34.11
CA THR A 20 -9.17 51.22 -32.74
C THR A 20 -9.57 50.34 -31.57
N ALA A 21 -8.51 49.93 -30.91
CA ALA A 21 -8.28 49.45 -29.55
C ALA A 21 -9.35 49.78 -28.50
N ALA A 22 -9.67 48.77 -27.72
CA ALA A 22 -9.94 48.90 -26.28
C ALA A 22 -9.53 47.61 -25.60
N GLU A 23 -8.46 47.63 -24.81
CA GLU A 23 -8.16 46.64 -23.76
C GLU A 23 -9.30 46.68 -22.74
N PRO A 24 -9.80 45.56 -22.28
CA PRO A 24 -10.47 45.52 -20.99
C PRO A 24 -9.47 45.12 -19.91
N ALA A 25 -9.51 45.95 -18.89
CA ALA A 25 -8.80 45.92 -17.65
C ALA A 25 -8.81 44.53 -16.95
N ASP A 26 -7.64 44.22 -16.43
CA ASP A 26 -7.38 43.75 -15.05
C ASP A 26 -8.46 42.82 -14.45
N SER A 27 -8.34 41.54 -14.67
CA SER A 27 -8.90 40.54 -13.80
C SER A 27 -7.88 40.24 -12.71
N THR A 28 -8.04 40.91 -11.57
CA THR A 28 -7.43 40.48 -10.31
C THR A 28 -7.77 39.03 -10.03
N GLU A 29 -6.78 38.15 -10.21
CA GLU A 29 -6.78 36.81 -9.62
C GLU A 29 -6.98 36.96 -8.11
N PRO A 30 -7.94 36.22 -7.50
CA PRO A 30 -7.97 36.13 -6.05
C PRO A 30 -6.72 35.39 -5.62
N ALA A 31 -5.92 36.02 -4.77
CA ALA A 31 -4.81 35.38 -4.10
C ALA A 31 -5.33 34.11 -3.39
N ASP A 32 -4.99 32.97 -3.91
CA ASP A 32 -5.16 31.67 -3.26
C ASP A 32 -4.14 31.59 -2.11
N THR A 33 -4.56 32.10 -0.94
CA THR A 33 -3.87 31.82 0.32
C THR A 33 -4.36 30.49 0.88
N THR A 34 -4.09 29.41 0.20
CA THR A 34 -4.03 28.12 0.85
C THR A 34 -2.71 28.09 1.61
N ASP A 35 -2.79 28.43 2.90
CA ASP A 35 -1.80 28.08 3.89
C ASP A 35 -1.78 26.54 3.99
N GLU A 36 -1.17 25.85 3.01
CA GLU A 36 -0.76 24.48 3.20
C GLU A 36 0.30 24.49 4.29
N PRO A 37 0.12 23.68 5.37
CA PRO A 37 1.14 23.59 6.37
C PRO A 37 2.42 23.13 5.67
N VAL A 38 3.45 23.97 5.69
CA VAL A 38 4.80 23.57 5.27
C VAL A 38 5.20 22.42 6.18
N VAL A 39 5.04 21.21 5.69
CA VAL A 39 5.58 20.02 6.35
C VAL A 39 7.09 20.13 6.24
N THR A 40 7.70 20.72 7.26
CA THR A 40 9.16 20.67 7.39
C THR A 40 9.51 19.19 7.60
N ASP A 41 10.37 18.64 6.74
CA ASP A 41 10.90 17.26 6.83
C ASP A 41 11.77 17.03 8.09
N GLU A 42 11.75 17.95 9.02
CA GLU A 42 12.50 17.86 10.27
C GLU A 42 11.68 17.06 11.28
N ILE A 43 11.96 15.76 11.35
CA ILE A 43 11.42 14.88 12.38
C ILE A 43 12.06 15.25 13.71
N VAL A 44 11.27 15.85 14.60
CA VAL A 44 11.71 16.16 15.95
C VAL A 44 11.61 14.90 16.82
N PRO A 45 12.68 14.48 17.51
CA PRO A 45 12.62 13.33 18.42
C PRO A 45 11.52 13.50 19.47
N VAL A 46 10.72 12.45 19.66
CA VAL A 46 9.65 12.42 20.67
C VAL A 46 10.08 11.53 21.81
N MET A 47 10.15 12.12 23.01
CA MET A 47 10.54 11.44 24.24
C MET A 47 9.36 11.37 25.20
N LYS A 48 9.44 10.47 26.19
CA LYS A 48 8.48 10.42 27.30
C LYS A 48 8.55 11.70 28.14
N ALA A 49 7.55 11.93 28.95
CA ALA A 49 7.45 13.11 29.79
C ALA A 49 8.60 13.22 30.82
N ASP A 50 9.19 12.11 31.21
CA ASP A 50 10.35 12.02 32.08
C ASP A 50 11.71 12.16 31.38
N GLY A 51 11.68 12.36 30.05
CA GLY A 51 12.86 12.48 29.20
C GLY A 51 13.48 11.15 28.76
N SER A 52 12.90 10.01 29.13
CA SER A 52 13.37 8.70 28.68
C SER A 52 12.89 8.40 27.25
N ALA A 53 13.62 7.51 26.57
CA ALA A 53 13.25 7.02 25.24
C ALA A 53 12.01 6.12 25.31
N TYR A 54 11.21 6.13 24.24
CA TYR A 54 10.22 5.09 24.02
C TYR A 54 10.90 3.78 23.64
N LYS A 55 10.30 2.66 24.05
CA LYS A 55 10.74 1.31 23.72
C LYS A 55 9.76 0.65 22.77
N ILE A 56 10.26 0.22 21.61
CA ILE A 56 9.45 -0.39 20.56
C ILE A 56 9.95 -1.79 20.28
N ALA A 57 9.05 -2.76 20.30
CA ALA A 57 9.36 -4.12 19.91
C ALA A 57 8.70 -4.45 18.56
N MET A 58 9.39 -5.22 17.73
CA MET A 58 8.83 -5.83 16.54
C MET A 58 8.74 -7.34 16.71
N ILE A 59 7.63 -7.93 16.28
CA ILE A 59 7.51 -9.38 16.10
C ILE A 59 7.42 -9.68 14.61
N CYS A 60 8.03 -10.77 14.15
CA CYS A 60 7.98 -11.16 12.75
C CYS A 60 8.05 -12.69 12.59
N ASP A 61 7.24 -13.26 11.70
CA ASP A 61 7.27 -14.69 11.37
C ASP A 61 8.31 -15.06 10.33
N SER A 62 8.81 -14.07 9.59
CA SER A 62 9.95 -14.23 8.69
C SER A 62 11.24 -13.73 9.35
N SER A 63 12.37 -14.15 8.82
CA SER A 63 13.67 -13.65 9.29
C SER A 63 13.86 -12.20 8.90
N ILE A 64 14.43 -11.41 9.81
CA ILE A 64 14.88 -10.03 9.51
C ILE A 64 16.04 -9.98 8.49
N ASN A 65 16.58 -11.14 8.11
CA ASN A 65 17.63 -11.29 7.11
C ASN A 65 17.13 -11.98 5.82
N ASP A 66 15.81 -12.03 5.60
CA ASP A 66 15.21 -12.71 4.45
C ASP A 66 15.43 -11.98 3.11
N GLY A 67 15.97 -10.76 3.15
CA GLY A 67 16.09 -9.88 1.98
C GLY A 67 14.75 -9.45 1.38
N GLY A 68 13.64 -9.69 2.07
CA GLY A 68 12.27 -9.44 1.66
C GLY A 68 11.47 -8.65 2.69
N TRP A 69 10.31 -9.21 3.08
CA TRP A 69 9.35 -8.53 3.97
C TRP A 69 9.89 -8.29 5.37
N GLY A 70 10.47 -9.32 6.01
CA GLY A 70 11.03 -9.21 7.37
C GLY A 70 12.14 -8.17 7.44
N ALA A 71 13.09 -8.25 6.50
CA ALA A 71 14.19 -7.29 6.38
C ALA A 71 13.68 -5.86 6.12
N ALA A 72 12.71 -5.67 5.23
CA ALA A 72 12.17 -4.36 4.91
C ALA A 72 11.46 -3.72 6.11
N CYS A 73 10.64 -4.47 6.83
CA CYS A 73 9.92 -4.00 8.01
C CYS A 73 10.88 -3.68 9.17
N TYR A 74 11.88 -4.53 9.40
CA TYR A 74 12.89 -4.31 10.41
C TYR A 74 13.71 -3.04 10.12
N ASN A 75 14.24 -2.90 8.91
CA ASN A 75 15.05 -1.73 8.54
C ASN A 75 14.25 -0.43 8.62
N ALA A 76 12.95 -0.46 8.25
CA ALA A 76 12.06 0.69 8.37
C ALA A 76 11.84 1.08 9.85
N MET A 77 11.64 0.10 10.74
CA MET A 77 11.52 0.34 12.18
C MET A 77 12.80 0.97 12.74
N ILE A 78 13.97 0.39 12.44
CA ILE A 78 15.26 0.91 12.91
C ILE A 78 15.46 2.36 12.42
N ALA A 79 15.25 2.63 11.12
CA ALA A 79 15.42 3.97 10.58
C ALA A 79 14.47 5.01 11.20
N ALA A 80 13.25 4.62 11.55
CA ALA A 80 12.31 5.47 12.26
C ALA A 80 12.75 5.70 13.71
N ALA A 81 13.15 4.64 14.42
CA ALA A 81 13.58 4.70 15.81
C ALA A 81 14.85 5.55 15.98
N GLU A 82 15.83 5.43 15.08
CA GLU A 82 17.03 6.28 15.07
C GLU A 82 16.69 7.76 14.98
N LYS A 83 15.77 8.14 14.06
CA LYS A 83 15.32 9.53 13.91
C LYS A 83 14.57 10.05 15.14
N MET A 84 13.85 9.17 15.82
CA MET A 84 13.02 9.52 16.98
C MET A 84 13.78 9.41 18.30
N GLY A 85 14.97 8.80 18.31
CA GLY A 85 15.72 8.54 19.53
C GLY A 85 15.13 7.42 20.41
N TRP A 86 14.47 6.42 19.80
CA TRP A 86 13.77 5.33 20.49
C TRP A 86 14.64 4.07 20.57
N GLU A 87 14.39 3.26 21.62
CA GLU A 87 15.00 1.95 21.79
C GLU A 87 14.19 0.88 21.05
N THR A 88 14.86 -0.07 20.41
CA THR A 88 14.20 -1.13 19.64
C THR A 88 14.68 -2.52 20.05
N GLU A 89 13.77 -3.49 19.94
CA GLU A 89 14.04 -4.92 20.06
C GLU A 89 13.23 -5.67 19.02
N VAL A 90 13.65 -6.87 18.65
CA VAL A 90 12.94 -7.71 17.67
C VAL A 90 12.97 -9.18 18.07
N THR A 91 11.84 -9.86 17.86
CA THR A 91 11.77 -11.31 17.81
C THR A 91 11.27 -11.71 16.44
N ASP A 92 12.15 -12.36 15.66
CA ASP A 92 11.84 -12.81 14.31
C ASP A 92 11.68 -14.34 14.23
N SER A 93 11.27 -14.82 13.07
CA SER A 93 11.12 -16.27 12.77
C SER A 93 10.18 -16.99 13.76
N ILE A 94 9.16 -16.29 14.25
CA ILE A 94 8.19 -16.85 15.20
C ILE A 94 7.14 -17.67 14.48
N SER A 95 6.68 -18.76 15.13
CA SER A 95 5.58 -19.57 14.62
C SER A 95 4.21 -18.94 14.88
N GLN A 96 3.21 -19.29 14.11
CA GLN A 96 1.87 -18.70 14.21
C GLN A 96 1.23 -18.86 15.59
N ASP A 97 1.45 -19.97 16.23
CA ASP A 97 0.97 -20.28 17.57
C ASP A 97 1.64 -19.45 18.68
N ALA A 98 2.78 -18.83 18.38
CA ALA A 98 3.53 -17.97 19.31
C ALA A 98 3.24 -16.47 19.14
N TYR A 99 2.39 -16.04 18.23
CA TYR A 99 2.16 -14.60 17.97
C TYR A 99 1.69 -13.85 19.21
N TYR A 100 0.64 -14.33 19.84
CA TYR A 100 0.08 -13.68 21.01
C TYR A 100 1.06 -13.65 22.18
N ASP A 101 1.68 -14.79 22.50
CA ASP A 101 2.64 -14.88 23.60
C ASP A 101 3.86 -13.97 23.40
N SER A 102 4.32 -13.84 22.15
CA SER A 102 5.43 -12.93 21.82
C SER A 102 5.05 -11.46 22.01
N ILE A 103 3.83 -11.07 21.64
CA ILE A 103 3.30 -9.72 21.86
C ILE A 103 3.22 -9.42 23.36
N VAL A 104 2.57 -10.29 24.12
CA VAL A 104 2.34 -10.12 25.56
C VAL A 104 3.65 -10.09 26.33
N ALA A 105 4.67 -10.86 25.91
CA ALA A 105 5.98 -10.82 26.54
C ALA A 105 6.59 -9.41 26.48
N TYR A 106 6.52 -8.71 25.37
CA TYR A 106 7.00 -7.33 25.27
C TYR A 106 6.17 -6.35 26.09
N CYS A 107 4.84 -6.52 26.11
CA CYS A 107 3.98 -5.71 26.97
C CYS A 107 4.37 -5.87 28.44
N ALA A 108 4.58 -7.10 28.91
CA ALA A 108 5.00 -7.40 30.29
C ALA A 108 6.40 -6.88 30.62
N LEU A 109 7.29 -6.75 29.65
CA LEU A 109 8.63 -6.17 29.79
C LEU A 109 8.62 -4.63 29.79
N GLY A 110 7.45 -4.00 29.66
CA GLY A 110 7.29 -2.54 29.70
C GLY A 110 7.70 -1.82 28.43
N TYR A 111 7.54 -2.47 27.28
CA TYR A 111 7.63 -1.80 25.99
C TYR A 111 6.41 -0.91 25.78
N ASP A 112 6.63 0.25 25.16
CA ASP A 112 5.59 1.26 24.94
C ASP A 112 4.79 0.99 23.68
N MET A 113 5.40 0.30 22.70
CA MET A 113 4.75 -0.07 21.45
C MET A 113 5.20 -1.46 20.97
N VAL A 114 4.25 -2.23 20.41
CA VAL A 114 4.54 -3.45 19.67
C VAL A 114 4.16 -3.25 18.21
N TYR A 115 5.12 -3.44 17.32
CA TYR A 115 4.94 -3.40 15.87
C TYR A 115 4.83 -4.83 15.31
N ALA A 116 3.71 -5.12 14.64
CA ALA A 116 3.41 -6.42 14.04
C ALA A 116 3.11 -6.24 12.54
N PRO A 117 4.11 -6.46 11.66
CA PRO A 117 3.98 -6.20 10.23
C PRO A 117 3.32 -7.35 9.48
N GLY A 118 2.02 -7.51 9.61
CA GLY A 118 1.28 -8.52 8.86
C GLY A 118 -0.19 -8.63 9.24
N ASN A 119 -1.03 -8.99 8.27
CA ASN A 119 -2.46 -9.23 8.48
C ASN A 119 -2.70 -10.40 9.45
N GLN A 120 -1.82 -11.40 9.43
CA GLN A 120 -1.89 -12.60 10.26
C GLN A 120 -1.81 -12.32 11.77
N TYR A 121 -1.29 -11.17 12.17
CA TYR A 121 -1.19 -10.79 13.60
C TYR A 121 -2.45 -10.10 14.14
N THR A 122 -3.43 -9.79 13.28
CA THR A 122 -4.56 -8.92 13.63
C THR A 122 -5.29 -9.38 14.89
N ASP A 123 -5.65 -10.65 14.99
CA ASP A 123 -6.40 -11.18 16.14
C ASP A 123 -5.56 -11.19 17.42
N ALA A 124 -4.29 -11.58 17.32
CA ALA A 124 -3.37 -11.56 18.46
C ALA A 124 -3.11 -10.14 18.98
N VAL A 125 -2.97 -9.17 18.08
CA VAL A 125 -2.82 -7.75 18.43
C VAL A 125 -4.08 -7.21 19.09
N LEU A 126 -5.26 -7.48 18.56
CA LEU A 126 -6.53 -7.02 19.15
C LEU A 126 -6.72 -7.58 20.56
N GLN A 127 -6.42 -8.86 20.77
CA GLN A 127 -6.49 -9.48 22.09
C GLN A 127 -5.51 -8.84 23.07
N ALA A 128 -4.25 -8.67 22.69
CA ALA A 128 -3.25 -8.03 23.55
C ALA A 128 -3.59 -6.56 23.84
N ALA A 129 -4.16 -5.84 22.86
CA ALA A 129 -4.55 -4.44 23.02
C ALA A 129 -5.68 -4.24 24.03
N GLU A 130 -6.56 -5.22 24.20
CA GLU A 130 -7.58 -5.22 25.24
C GLU A 130 -6.98 -5.38 26.62
N GLU A 131 -5.97 -6.24 26.78
CA GLU A 131 -5.33 -6.56 28.05
C GLU A 131 -4.30 -5.51 28.49
N TYR A 132 -3.69 -4.80 27.51
CA TYR A 132 -2.63 -3.81 27.75
C TYR A 132 -3.02 -2.43 27.18
N PRO A 133 -3.95 -1.71 27.82
CA PRO A 133 -4.48 -0.45 27.31
C PRO A 133 -3.45 0.68 27.20
N ASP A 134 -2.37 0.61 27.97
CA ASP A 134 -1.30 1.62 28.00
C ASP A 134 -0.20 1.35 26.94
N VAL A 135 -0.25 0.21 26.25
CA VAL A 135 0.69 -0.14 25.18
C VAL A 135 0.08 0.21 23.83
N ALA A 136 0.84 0.88 22.98
CA ALA A 136 0.44 1.13 21.59
C ALA A 136 0.75 -0.08 20.70
N PHE A 137 -0.15 -0.36 19.75
CA PHE A 137 0.05 -1.44 18.78
C PHE A 137 0.00 -0.88 17.37
N ALA A 138 1.01 -1.23 16.57
CA ALA A 138 1.08 -0.85 15.17
C ALA A 138 1.05 -2.10 14.28
N LEU A 139 0.08 -2.13 13.36
CA LEU A 139 -0.03 -3.16 12.33
C LEU A 139 0.35 -2.58 10.97
N LEU A 140 1.13 -3.30 10.19
CA LEU A 140 1.24 -3.08 8.76
C LEU A 140 0.47 -4.18 8.04
N ASN A 141 -0.42 -3.82 7.13
CA ASN A 141 -1.35 -4.74 6.49
C ASN A 141 -2.37 -5.42 7.44
N GLY A 142 -2.72 -4.82 8.57
CA GLY A 142 -3.81 -5.36 9.42
C GLY A 142 -5.11 -5.56 8.64
N ALA A 143 -6.03 -6.36 9.16
CA ALA A 143 -7.33 -6.54 8.54
C ALA A 143 -8.10 -5.21 8.45
N GLU A 144 -8.97 -5.06 7.45
CA GLU A 144 -9.77 -3.86 7.28
C GLU A 144 -10.62 -3.57 8.54
N GLY A 145 -10.64 -2.31 8.94
CA GLY A 145 -11.39 -1.88 10.12
C GLY A 145 -10.76 -2.27 11.47
N THR A 146 -9.53 -2.80 11.49
CA THR A 146 -8.86 -3.22 12.73
C THR A 146 -8.80 -2.15 13.81
N PRO A 147 -8.43 -0.88 13.55
CA PRO A 147 -8.41 0.15 14.60
C PRO A 147 -9.75 0.38 15.26
N ALA A 148 -10.86 0.27 14.50
CA ALA A 148 -12.20 0.45 15.02
C ALA A 148 -12.68 -0.73 15.91
N LYS A 149 -12.00 -1.87 15.85
CA LYS A 149 -12.27 -3.05 16.69
C LYS A 149 -11.51 -3.01 18.02
N ALA A 150 -10.49 -2.16 18.13
CA ALA A 150 -9.70 -2.04 19.35
C ALA A 150 -10.50 -1.32 20.44
N VAL A 151 -10.79 -2.01 21.54
CA VAL A 151 -11.64 -1.51 22.65
C VAL A 151 -11.05 -0.25 23.27
N ASN A 152 -9.72 -0.20 23.40
CA ASN A 152 -9.00 0.89 24.07
C ASN A 152 -8.50 1.97 23.09
N GLY A 153 -8.72 1.81 21.77
CA GLY A 153 -8.25 2.75 20.75
C GLY A 153 -6.73 2.82 20.60
N ASN A 154 -6.00 1.84 21.13
CA ASN A 154 -4.54 1.78 21.17
C ASN A 154 -3.93 0.97 19.99
N VAL A 155 -4.70 0.70 18.94
CA VAL A 155 -4.24 -0.01 17.73
C VAL A 155 -4.30 0.91 16.53
N SER A 156 -3.18 1.03 15.82
CA SER A 156 -3.09 1.67 14.50
C SER A 156 -2.80 0.63 13.43
N SER A 157 -3.39 0.78 12.25
CA SER A 157 -3.13 -0.09 11.12
C SER A 157 -2.86 0.72 9.86
N LEU A 158 -1.70 0.49 9.24
CA LEU A 158 -1.36 1.01 7.93
C LEU A 158 -1.73 -0.03 6.87
N LEU A 159 -2.64 0.33 5.98
CA LEU A 159 -3.13 -0.53 4.90
C LEU A 159 -2.66 0.01 3.54
N PRO A 160 -1.52 -0.46 3.00
CA PRO A 160 -1.19 -0.21 1.61
C PRO A 160 -2.27 -0.80 0.69
N ASN A 161 -2.57 -0.10 -0.40
CA ASN A 161 -3.55 -0.61 -1.34
C ASN A 161 -3.03 -1.86 -2.06
N ALA A 162 -3.44 -3.03 -1.56
CA ALA A 162 -2.99 -4.32 -2.06
C ALA A 162 -3.36 -4.55 -3.53
N GLN A 163 -4.53 -4.04 -3.96
CA GLN A 163 -4.98 -4.14 -5.35
C GLN A 163 -4.05 -3.38 -6.30
N GLN A 164 -3.59 -2.18 -5.93
CA GLN A 164 -2.64 -1.41 -6.73
C GLN A 164 -1.29 -2.13 -6.87
N ILE A 165 -0.82 -2.78 -5.81
CA ILE A 165 0.40 -3.59 -5.85
C ILE A 165 0.24 -4.77 -6.83
N GLY A 166 -0.90 -5.46 -6.73
CA GLY A 166 -1.28 -6.54 -7.65
C GLY A 166 -1.37 -6.04 -9.08
N TRP A 167 -1.95 -4.86 -9.29
CA TRP A 167 -2.13 -4.23 -10.59
C TRP A 167 -0.79 -4.03 -11.34
N ILE A 168 0.24 -3.53 -10.66
CA ILE A 168 1.58 -3.33 -11.25
C ILE A 168 2.16 -4.68 -11.71
N ALA A 169 2.08 -5.70 -10.86
CA ALA A 169 2.60 -7.04 -11.19
C ALA A 169 1.81 -7.69 -12.33
N GLY A 170 0.49 -7.54 -12.32
CA GLY A 170 -0.40 -8.07 -13.37
C GLY A 170 -0.19 -7.41 -14.71
N ALA A 171 0.02 -6.08 -14.74
CA ALA A 171 0.32 -5.36 -15.97
C ALA A 171 1.62 -5.90 -16.59
N LEU A 172 2.68 -6.06 -15.79
CA LEU A 172 3.93 -6.64 -16.27
C LEU A 172 3.73 -8.07 -16.81
N ALA A 173 3.03 -8.92 -16.05
CA ALA A 173 2.77 -10.29 -16.45
C ALA A 173 1.95 -10.38 -17.77
N GLY A 174 0.93 -9.53 -17.90
CA GLY A 174 0.10 -9.46 -19.11
C GLY A 174 0.87 -9.03 -20.36
N LEU A 175 1.80 -8.08 -20.22
CA LEU A 175 2.68 -7.66 -21.31
C LEU A 175 3.70 -8.73 -21.68
N MET A 176 4.25 -9.43 -20.68
CA MET A 176 5.35 -10.40 -20.87
C MET A 176 4.91 -11.79 -21.29
N THR A 177 3.65 -12.18 -21.04
CA THR A 177 3.21 -13.54 -21.35
C THR A 177 3.20 -13.81 -22.85
N GLU A 178 3.78 -14.96 -23.22
CA GLU A 178 3.72 -15.50 -24.59
C GLU A 178 2.59 -16.52 -24.75
N SER A 179 2.30 -17.27 -23.69
CA SER A 179 1.29 -18.34 -23.70
C SER A 179 -0.14 -17.84 -23.47
N GLY A 180 -0.31 -16.64 -22.97
CA GLY A 180 -1.59 -16.11 -22.50
C GLY A 180 -2.07 -16.71 -21.18
N LYS A 181 -1.29 -17.60 -20.54
CA LYS A 181 -1.62 -18.20 -19.25
C LYS A 181 -0.76 -17.60 -18.16
N LEU A 182 -1.40 -17.23 -17.05
CA LEU A 182 -0.76 -16.61 -15.90
C LEU A 182 -1.07 -17.41 -14.64
N GLY A 183 -0.05 -17.58 -13.79
CA GLY A 183 -0.18 -18.19 -12.48
C GLY A 183 0.00 -17.15 -11.38
N PHE A 184 -0.66 -17.37 -10.25
CA PHE A 184 -0.43 -16.66 -9.01
C PHE A 184 -0.42 -17.68 -7.86
N ILE A 185 0.56 -17.60 -6.98
CA ILE A 185 0.62 -18.46 -5.78
C ILE A 185 0.43 -17.54 -4.58
N GLY A 186 -0.65 -17.76 -3.84
CA GLY A 186 -0.93 -17.03 -2.60
C GLY A 186 -0.16 -17.62 -1.42
N GLY A 187 0.36 -16.77 -0.53
CA GLY A 187 0.92 -17.24 0.73
C GLY A 187 -0.20 -17.74 1.65
N MET A 188 -0.94 -16.83 2.24
CA MET A 188 -2.11 -17.11 3.07
C MET A 188 -3.36 -16.51 2.43
N GLU A 189 -4.53 -17.10 2.70
CA GLU A 189 -5.81 -16.59 2.20
C GLU A 189 -6.33 -15.40 3.02
N LEU A 190 -5.65 -14.26 2.88
CA LEU A 190 -5.95 -13.01 3.56
C LEU A 190 -6.54 -11.98 2.60
N ASP A 191 -7.24 -10.97 3.13
CA ASP A 191 -7.85 -9.91 2.32
C ASP A 191 -6.81 -9.17 1.47
N THR A 192 -5.62 -8.91 2.01
CA THR A 192 -4.51 -8.31 1.28
C THR A 192 -4.00 -9.20 0.13
N THR A 193 -4.00 -10.52 0.30
CA THR A 193 -3.64 -11.47 -0.76
C THR A 193 -4.71 -11.50 -1.84
N LYS A 194 -5.99 -11.56 -1.45
CA LYS A 194 -7.14 -11.50 -2.38
C LYS A 194 -7.14 -10.20 -3.19
N GLY A 195 -6.87 -9.07 -2.52
CA GLY A 195 -6.74 -7.78 -3.20
C GLY A 195 -5.62 -7.76 -4.24
N LYS A 196 -4.45 -8.32 -3.93
CA LYS A 196 -3.34 -8.45 -4.89
C LYS A 196 -3.71 -9.31 -6.09
N ILE A 197 -4.40 -10.44 -5.86
CA ILE A 197 -4.85 -11.34 -6.93
C ILE A 197 -5.85 -10.62 -7.85
N ALA A 198 -6.83 -9.92 -7.27
CA ALA A 198 -7.82 -9.17 -8.05
C ALA A 198 -7.16 -8.09 -8.93
N GLY A 199 -6.26 -7.29 -8.35
CA GLY A 199 -5.52 -6.28 -9.13
C GLY A 199 -4.61 -6.89 -10.19
N PHE A 200 -3.97 -8.01 -9.90
CA PHE A 200 -3.14 -8.75 -10.86
C PHE A 200 -3.94 -9.23 -12.06
N GLU A 201 -5.08 -9.85 -11.82
CA GLU A 201 -5.95 -10.38 -12.88
C GLU A 201 -6.52 -9.25 -13.75
N GLU A 202 -7.04 -8.18 -13.11
CA GLU A 202 -7.60 -7.01 -13.80
C GLU A 202 -6.57 -6.35 -14.71
N ALA A 203 -5.38 -6.06 -14.19
CA ALA A 203 -4.33 -5.41 -14.94
C ALA A 203 -3.81 -6.27 -16.09
N ALA A 204 -3.61 -7.56 -15.86
CA ALA A 204 -3.14 -8.48 -16.89
C ALA A 204 -4.13 -8.54 -18.07
N LYS A 205 -5.42 -8.62 -17.79
CA LYS A 205 -6.48 -8.59 -18.82
C LYS A 205 -6.48 -7.25 -19.56
N TYR A 206 -6.42 -6.14 -18.81
CA TYR A 206 -6.44 -4.80 -19.38
C TYR A 206 -5.29 -4.58 -20.38
N VAL A 207 -4.04 -4.87 -19.97
CA VAL A 207 -2.89 -4.63 -20.86
C VAL A 207 -2.85 -5.61 -22.03
N ALA A 208 -3.26 -6.86 -21.84
CA ALA A 208 -3.32 -7.83 -22.92
C ALA A 208 -4.33 -7.42 -23.99
N GLU A 209 -5.49 -6.88 -23.60
CA GLU A 209 -6.50 -6.36 -24.52
C GLU A 209 -5.95 -5.22 -25.37
N GLN A 210 -5.16 -4.29 -24.79
CA GLN A 210 -4.51 -3.20 -25.52
C GLN A 210 -3.53 -3.73 -26.60
N GLU A 211 -2.92 -4.89 -26.34
CA GLU A 211 -2.00 -5.57 -27.27
C GLU A 211 -2.71 -6.55 -28.23
N GLY A 212 -4.05 -6.59 -28.22
CA GLY A 212 -4.83 -7.52 -29.01
C GLY A 212 -4.68 -8.99 -28.62
N LYS A 213 -4.29 -9.24 -27.38
CA LYS A 213 -4.09 -10.58 -26.78
C LYS A 213 -5.19 -10.89 -25.77
N THR A 214 -5.31 -12.15 -25.41
CA THR A 214 -6.14 -12.61 -24.30
C THR A 214 -5.27 -13.31 -23.27
N VAL A 215 -5.61 -13.13 -22.00
CA VAL A 215 -4.94 -13.82 -20.89
C VAL A 215 -5.95 -14.52 -20.00
N GLU A 216 -5.51 -15.62 -19.40
CA GLU A 216 -6.26 -16.43 -18.46
C GLU A 216 -5.44 -16.56 -17.18
N LEU A 217 -6.02 -16.16 -16.04
CA LEU A 217 -5.45 -16.48 -14.74
C LEU A 217 -5.86 -17.90 -14.36
N LEU A 218 -4.87 -18.76 -14.15
CA LEU A 218 -5.08 -20.10 -13.68
C LEU A 218 -5.59 -20.12 -12.25
N ASN A 219 -6.07 -21.28 -11.78
CA ASN A 219 -6.50 -21.44 -10.40
C ASN A 219 -5.37 -21.06 -9.44
N VAL A 220 -5.69 -20.25 -8.43
CA VAL A 220 -4.73 -19.71 -7.48
C VAL A 220 -4.64 -20.63 -6.24
N PRO A 221 -3.56 -21.38 -6.07
CA PRO A 221 -3.34 -22.14 -4.83
C PRO A 221 -2.81 -21.23 -3.72
N TYR A 222 -3.07 -21.64 -2.47
CA TYR A 222 -2.52 -20.99 -1.28
C TYR A 222 -1.58 -21.96 -0.54
N ALA A 223 -0.36 -21.49 -0.27
CA ALA A 223 0.62 -22.26 0.47
C ALA A 223 0.29 -22.39 1.97
N ASN A 224 -0.63 -21.56 2.48
CA ASN A 224 -0.95 -21.39 3.90
C ASN A 224 0.27 -21.02 4.77
N SER A 225 1.28 -20.43 4.15
CA SER A 225 2.52 -19.96 4.77
C SER A 225 3.16 -18.91 3.88
N PHE A 226 3.91 -17.98 4.48
CA PHE A 226 4.77 -17.04 3.75
C PHE A 226 6.24 -17.51 3.70
N SER A 227 6.58 -18.59 4.42
CA SER A 227 7.96 -19.07 4.56
C SER A 227 8.19 -20.52 4.10
N ASP A 228 7.13 -21.26 3.70
CA ASP A 228 7.23 -22.64 3.20
C ASP A 228 7.64 -22.66 1.72
N ALA A 229 8.95 -22.54 1.46
CA ALA A 229 9.49 -22.56 0.11
C ALA A 229 9.24 -23.91 -0.63
N PRO A 230 9.33 -25.11 0.03
CA PRO A 230 8.93 -26.36 -0.59
C PRO A 230 7.49 -26.35 -1.12
N LYS A 231 6.54 -25.82 -0.32
CA LYS A 231 5.13 -25.73 -0.71
C LYS A 231 4.91 -24.76 -1.87
N GLY A 232 5.58 -23.61 -1.84
CA GLY A 232 5.55 -22.67 -2.95
C GLY A 232 6.05 -23.30 -4.25
N LYS A 233 7.13 -24.10 -4.18
CA LYS A 233 7.68 -24.79 -5.34
C LYS A 233 6.79 -25.92 -5.86
N GLU A 234 6.00 -26.57 -5.00
CA GLU A 234 5.03 -27.60 -5.41
C GLU A 234 3.95 -27.01 -6.33
N PHE A 235 3.58 -25.75 -6.10
CA PHE A 235 2.54 -25.05 -6.87
C PHE A 235 3.05 -24.34 -8.12
N ALA A 236 4.37 -24.17 -8.27
CA ALA A 236 4.99 -23.51 -9.42
C ALA A 236 5.23 -24.49 -10.58
#